data_0e67c16a0173ee4207c919d691383356
#
_entry.id   0e67c16a0173ee4207c919d691383356
#
_cell.length_a   1.000
_cell.length_b   1.000
_cell.length_c   1.000
_cell.angle_alpha   90.00
_cell.angle_beta   90.00
_cell.angle_gamma   90.00
#
_symmetry.space_group_name_H-M   'P 1'
#
loop_
_entity.id
_entity.type
_entity.pdbx_description
1 polymer ?
#
loop_
_entity_poly.entity_id
_entity_poly.type
_entity_poly.pdbx_seq_one_letter_code
_entity_poly.pdbx_strand_id
1 'polypeptide(L)'
;MALSERIEPEFIDPALPEQVAEERVDAAREATGYKITRSGVRLRKTLFGWISRHERSLSAVSMIGGFAFDNYAYRRIDLPNTQALFIGYLTVAGVAIVLLHLFAARAAAGKPMPRWHSILPMATQFTLGALWSGFLIFYSRSAVLTESWPFLLVLVAIFIGNEVFSRYHSRLVFTSILYAFALFSYFIVTVPIFTHTVGPFTFLVSGLFAFVVFLFFLRIVRWAGQEQWRSARLQVMGGAFLVYATLTAFYFTGTLPPLPIALVDKGVFHFVKRVGEVYQAQGEAQDWLTRFGKPPVLHIAPGQPVYVYSAVFAPIRLSTTIIHRWQHYNRLRRKWTTVGTVSFAINGGRDGGYRNYTIQHKVWDGD
;
A
#
# COMPACT_ATOMS: atom_id res chain seq x y z
N MET A 1 -15.98 43.77 -45.90
CA MET A 1 -17.32 43.90 -45.27
C MET A 1 -18.01 42.58 -45.51
N ALA A 2 -17.83 41.60 -44.65
CA ALA A 2 -18.41 40.29 -44.77
C ALA A 2 -19.27 40.03 -43.52
N LEU A 3 -20.57 39.91 -43.75
CA LEU A 3 -21.58 39.59 -42.75
C LEU A 3 -21.37 38.19 -42.20
N SER A 4 -21.10 38.07 -40.91
CA SER A 4 -21.16 36.80 -40.20
C SER A 4 -22.62 36.51 -39.79
N GLU A 5 -23.26 35.65 -40.51
CA GLU A 5 -24.57 35.10 -40.14
C GLU A 5 -24.39 34.23 -38.88
N ARG A 6 -24.98 34.70 -37.79
CA ARG A 6 -25.03 33.98 -36.53
C ARG A 6 -26.20 32.99 -36.63
N ILE A 7 -25.92 31.71 -36.81
CA ILE A 7 -26.95 30.65 -36.76
C ILE A 7 -27.38 30.51 -35.28
N GLU A 8 -28.62 30.95 -34.99
CA GLU A 8 -29.26 30.66 -33.70
C GLU A 8 -29.65 29.18 -33.60
N PRO A 9 -29.50 28.54 -32.43
CA PRO A 9 -29.92 27.16 -32.26
C PRO A 9 -31.43 27.08 -32.30
N GLU A 10 -31.95 26.41 -33.33
CA GLU A 10 -33.38 26.14 -33.51
C GLU A 10 -33.90 25.28 -32.37
N PHE A 11 -35.00 25.79 -31.72
CA PHE A 11 -35.66 25.16 -30.57
C PHE A 11 -36.29 23.85 -31.04
N ILE A 12 -35.85 22.69 -30.54
CA ILE A 12 -36.45 21.39 -30.84
C ILE A 12 -37.71 21.24 -30.01
N ASP A 13 -38.86 21.18 -30.66
CA ASP A 13 -40.16 20.91 -30.07
C ASP A 13 -40.21 19.48 -29.46
N PRO A 14 -40.48 19.33 -28.15
CA PRO A 14 -40.51 18.04 -27.49
C PRO A 14 -41.68 17.11 -27.89
N ALA A 15 -42.60 17.56 -28.75
CA ALA A 15 -43.76 16.80 -29.21
C ALA A 15 -43.56 16.08 -30.57
N LEU A 16 -42.36 16.15 -31.17
CA LEU A 16 -42.10 15.47 -32.44
C LEU A 16 -41.86 13.96 -32.22
N PRO A 17 -42.46 13.07 -33.03
CA PRO A 17 -42.16 11.64 -32.98
C PRO A 17 -40.67 11.36 -33.17
N GLU A 18 -40.13 10.44 -32.39
CA GLU A 18 -38.70 10.10 -32.29
C GLU A 18 -38.07 9.84 -33.66
N GLN A 19 -38.81 9.30 -34.62
CA GLN A 19 -38.36 9.05 -35.98
C GLN A 19 -38.10 10.33 -36.79
N VAL A 20 -38.86 11.40 -36.62
CA VAL A 20 -38.71 12.69 -37.30
C VAL A 20 -37.54 13.47 -36.71
N ALA A 21 -37.27 13.29 -35.40
CA ALA A 21 -36.11 13.89 -34.74
C ALA A 21 -34.79 13.21 -35.20
N GLU A 22 -34.80 11.89 -35.38
CA GLU A 22 -33.63 11.17 -35.92
C GLU A 22 -33.31 11.53 -37.38
N GLU A 23 -34.34 11.69 -38.22
CA GLU A 23 -34.19 12.04 -39.63
C GLU A 23 -33.62 13.47 -39.81
N ARG A 24 -34.06 14.43 -38.98
CA ARG A 24 -33.52 15.80 -39.00
C ARG A 24 -32.08 15.87 -38.44
N VAL A 25 -31.75 15.08 -37.44
CA VAL A 25 -30.36 14.97 -36.93
C VAL A 25 -29.43 14.34 -37.97
N ASP A 26 -29.92 13.37 -38.74
CA ASP A 26 -29.11 12.74 -39.81
C ASP A 26 -28.96 13.68 -41.02
N ALA A 27 -29.97 14.44 -41.39
CA ALA A 27 -29.91 15.46 -42.43
C ALA A 27 -28.97 16.63 -42.07
N ALA A 28 -28.99 17.10 -40.83
CA ALA A 28 -28.06 18.13 -40.33
C ALA A 28 -26.61 17.63 -40.25
N ARG A 29 -26.41 16.32 -40.01
CA ARG A 29 -25.09 15.66 -40.02
C ARG A 29 -24.51 15.49 -41.40
N GLU A 30 -25.34 15.24 -42.42
CA GLU A 30 -24.92 15.18 -43.80
C GLU A 30 -24.52 16.56 -44.36
N ALA A 31 -25.25 17.63 -43.97
CA ALA A 31 -24.93 19.00 -44.34
C ALA A 31 -23.60 19.53 -43.78
N THR A 32 -23.15 19.01 -42.63
CA THR A 32 -21.91 19.46 -41.97
C THR A 32 -20.67 18.67 -42.34
N GLY A 33 -20.77 17.70 -43.26
CA GLY A 33 -19.59 16.91 -43.75
C GLY A 33 -18.91 16.02 -42.69
N TYR A 34 -19.50 15.85 -41.51
CA TYR A 34 -18.91 15.09 -40.44
C TYR A 34 -19.30 13.59 -40.56
N LYS A 35 -18.58 12.85 -41.40
CA LYS A 35 -18.73 11.38 -41.47
C LYS A 35 -18.17 10.70 -40.22
N ILE A 36 -18.96 10.60 -39.18
CA ILE A 36 -18.71 9.60 -38.15
C ILE A 36 -19.02 8.24 -38.76
N THR A 37 -17.99 7.46 -39.07
CA THR A 37 -18.13 6.10 -39.57
C THR A 37 -19.02 5.29 -38.61
N ARG A 38 -20.18 4.80 -39.09
CA ARG A 38 -21.13 3.94 -38.32
C ARG A 38 -20.46 2.74 -37.64
N SER A 39 -19.30 2.30 -38.15
CA SER A 39 -18.48 1.25 -37.54
C SER A 39 -17.86 1.68 -36.17
N GLY A 40 -17.39 2.91 -36.02
CA GLY A 40 -16.79 3.41 -34.79
C GLY A 40 -17.80 3.55 -33.63
N VAL A 41 -19.04 3.94 -33.95
CA VAL A 41 -20.12 4.05 -32.94
C VAL A 41 -20.59 2.66 -32.48
N ARG A 42 -20.70 1.68 -33.40
CA ARG A 42 -21.03 0.29 -33.03
C ARG A 42 -19.93 -0.36 -32.20
N LEU A 43 -18.67 -0.22 -32.59
CA LEU A 43 -17.53 -0.75 -31.83
C LEU A 43 -17.48 -0.17 -30.41
N ARG A 44 -17.73 1.13 -30.28
CA ARG A 44 -17.78 1.83 -28.99
C ARG A 44 -18.93 1.33 -28.10
N LYS A 45 -20.14 1.16 -28.67
CA LYS A 45 -21.30 0.60 -27.93
C LYS A 45 -21.07 -0.86 -27.52
N THR A 46 -20.44 -1.68 -28.37
CA THR A 46 -20.16 -3.09 -28.04
C THR A 46 -19.03 -3.22 -27.01
N LEU A 47 -17.98 -2.41 -27.11
CA LEU A 47 -16.91 -2.35 -26.09
C LEU A 47 -17.43 -1.85 -24.74
N PHE A 48 -18.23 -0.78 -24.72
CA PHE A 48 -18.85 -0.30 -23.49
C PHE A 48 -19.80 -1.33 -22.87
N GLY A 49 -20.60 -2.03 -23.67
CA GLY A 49 -21.48 -3.09 -23.19
C GLY A 49 -20.73 -4.33 -22.69
N TRP A 50 -19.57 -4.63 -23.28
CA TRP A 50 -18.71 -5.71 -22.79
C TRP A 50 -17.99 -5.31 -21.50
N ILE A 51 -17.43 -4.09 -21.42
CA ILE A 51 -16.78 -3.54 -20.23
C ILE A 51 -17.76 -3.51 -19.05
N SER A 52 -19.01 -3.03 -19.26
CA SER A 52 -20.01 -2.97 -18.19
C SER A 52 -20.48 -4.35 -17.70
N ARG A 53 -20.48 -5.37 -18.55
CA ARG A 53 -20.76 -6.74 -18.13
C ARG A 53 -19.64 -7.39 -17.34
N HIS A 54 -18.37 -7.00 -17.59
CA HIS A 54 -17.20 -7.57 -16.97
C HIS A 54 -16.48 -6.58 -16.03
N GLU A 55 -17.18 -5.54 -15.60
CA GLU A 55 -16.63 -4.45 -14.78
C GLU A 55 -15.89 -4.99 -13.54
N ARG A 56 -16.49 -5.93 -12.80
CA ARG A 56 -15.87 -6.52 -11.61
C ARG A 56 -14.62 -7.34 -11.93
N SER A 57 -14.64 -8.11 -13.01
CA SER A 57 -13.49 -8.93 -13.40
C SER A 57 -12.34 -8.07 -13.92
N LEU A 58 -12.66 -7.03 -14.71
CA LEU A 58 -11.68 -6.06 -15.21
C LEU A 58 -11.06 -5.26 -14.07
N SER A 59 -11.86 -4.86 -13.08
CA SER A 59 -11.39 -4.17 -11.89
C SER A 59 -10.42 -5.05 -11.09
N ALA A 60 -10.77 -6.31 -10.83
CA ALA A 60 -9.89 -7.26 -10.16
C ALA A 60 -8.58 -7.51 -10.91
N VAL A 61 -8.64 -7.68 -12.24
CA VAL A 61 -7.44 -7.86 -13.09
C VAL A 61 -6.57 -6.60 -13.07
N SER A 62 -7.19 -5.41 -13.13
CA SER A 62 -6.46 -4.14 -13.03
C SER A 62 -5.80 -3.95 -11.68
N MET A 63 -6.46 -4.35 -10.59
CA MET A 63 -5.90 -4.31 -9.23
C MET A 63 -4.67 -5.24 -9.11
N ILE A 64 -4.79 -6.48 -9.59
CA ILE A 64 -3.68 -7.45 -9.54
C ILE A 64 -2.53 -7.00 -10.46
N GLY A 65 -2.85 -6.52 -11.66
CA GLY A 65 -1.86 -6.01 -12.60
C GLY A 65 -1.14 -4.76 -12.07
N GLY A 66 -1.88 -3.85 -11.45
CA GLY A 66 -1.34 -2.67 -10.77
C GLY A 66 -0.40 -3.07 -9.61
N PHE A 67 -0.81 -4.00 -8.76
CA PHE A 67 0.02 -4.53 -7.69
C PHE A 67 1.32 -5.20 -8.20
N ALA A 68 1.22 -5.99 -9.27
CA ALA A 68 2.39 -6.61 -9.89
C ALA A 68 3.36 -5.58 -10.47
N PHE A 69 2.83 -4.53 -11.13
CA PHE A 69 3.61 -3.40 -11.62
C PHE A 69 4.26 -2.62 -10.47
N ASP A 70 3.52 -2.31 -9.42
CA ASP A 70 4.02 -1.63 -8.23
C ASP A 70 5.12 -2.43 -7.55
N ASN A 71 4.98 -3.77 -7.47
CA ASN A 71 6.01 -4.63 -6.90
C ASN A 71 7.33 -4.61 -7.69
N TYR A 72 7.26 -4.36 -9.00
CA TYR A 72 8.45 -4.14 -9.84
C TYR A 72 8.99 -2.72 -9.68
N ALA A 73 8.12 -1.70 -9.64
CA ALA A 73 8.48 -0.30 -9.58
C ALA A 73 9.00 0.13 -8.20
N TYR A 74 8.38 -0.35 -7.12
CA TYR A 74 8.79 -0.03 -5.75
C TYR A 74 9.97 -0.90 -5.28
N ARG A 75 11.17 -0.47 -5.61
CA ARG A 75 12.40 -1.21 -5.23
C ARG A 75 12.77 -0.96 -3.77
N ARG A 76 12.80 0.30 -3.34
CA ARG A 76 13.25 0.73 -2.02
C ARG A 76 12.36 1.85 -1.50
N ILE A 77 12.04 1.80 -0.21
CA ILE A 77 11.16 2.75 0.43
C ILE A 77 11.84 4.08 0.77
N ASP A 78 13.17 4.07 0.96
CA ASP A 78 13.98 5.25 1.30
C ASP A 78 14.35 6.11 0.08
N LEU A 79 14.00 5.71 -1.14
CA LEU A 79 14.27 6.50 -2.33
C LEU A 79 13.38 7.76 -2.36
N PRO A 80 13.95 8.93 -2.69
CA PRO A 80 13.22 10.20 -2.76
C PRO A 80 11.98 10.14 -3.65
N ASN A 81 12.08 9.44 -4.79
CA ASN A 81 10.96 9.27 -5.72
C ASN A 81 9.81 8.46 -5.10
N THR A 82 10.12 7.39 -4.34
CA THR A 82 9.12 6.59 -3.64
C THR A 82 8.44 7.43 -2.56
N GLN A 83 9.20 8.17 -1.76
CA GLN A 83 8.65 9.08 -0.75
C GLN A 83 7.78 10.16 -1.37
N ALA A 84 8.20 10.79 -2.47
CA ALA A 84 7.44 11.80 -3.18
C ALA A 84 6.10 11.25 -3.72
N LEU A 85 6.08 10.01 -4.24
CA LEU A 85 4.85 9.35 -4.67
C LEU A 85 3.88 9.11 -3.51
N PHE A 86 4.36 8.61 -2.37
CA PHE A 86 3.52 8.39 -1.18
C PHE A 86 2.94 9.70 -0.63
N ILE A 87 3.76 10.76 -0.54
CA ILE A 87 3.30 12.10 -0.15
C ILE A 87 2.26 12.60 -1.16
N GLY A 88 2.51 12.43 -2.46
CA GLY A 88 1.59 12.80 -3.52
C GLY A 88 0.24 12.10 -3.40
N TYR A 89 0.23 10.78 -3.22
CA TYR A 89 -0.99 10.02 -3.02
C TYR A 89 -1.74 10.41 -1.74
N LEU A 90 -1.05 10.60 -0.62
CA LEU A 90 -1.65 11.09 0.63
C LEU A 90 -2.25 12.49 0.45
N THR A 91 -1.55 13.39 -0.23
CA THR A 91 -2.03 14.75 -0.48
C THR A 91 -3.28 14.73 -1.37
N VAL A 92 -3.24 14.00 -2.49
CA VAL A 92 -4.38 13.90 -3.41
C VAL A 92 -5.57 13.23 -2.72
N ALA A 93 -5.36 12.15 -1.95
CA ALA A 93 -6.43 11.51 -1.17
C ALA A 93 -7.05 12.49 -0.18
N GLY A 94 -6.24 13.18 0.62
CA GLY A 94 -6.72 14.16 1.60
C GLY A 94 -7.51 15.30 0.97
N VAL A 95 -6.99 15.88 -0.12
CA VAL A 95 -7.69 16.96 -0.88
C VAL A 95 -8.98 16.43 -1.49
N ALA A 96 -8.98 15.25 -2.11
CA ALA A 96 -10.17 14.66 -2.71
C ALA A 96 -11.27 14.40 -1.66
N ILE A 97 -10.91 13.88 -0.48
CA ILE A 97 -11.87 13.67 0.63
C ILE A 97 -12.46 15.00 1.09
N VAL A 98 -11.63 16.03 1.29
CA VAL A 98 -12.11 17.37 1.69
C VAL A 98 -13.07 17.96 0.64
N LEU A 99 -12.71 17.88 -0.64
CA LEU A 99 -13.53 18.40 -1.74
C LEU A 99 -14.85 17.62 -1.89
N LEU A 100 -14.86 16.30 -1.70
CA LEU A 100 -16.07 15.51 -1.68
C LEU A 100 -17.07 16.04 -0.66
N HIS A 101 -16.61 16.33 0.56
CA HIS A 101 -17.48 16.82 1.63
C HIS A 101 -17.85 18.29 1.47
N LEU A 102 -16.97 19.11 0.92
CA LEU A 102 -17.29 20.48 0.54
C LEU A 102 -18.39 20.52 -0.51
N PHE A 103 -18.31 19.69 -1.55
CA PHE A 103 -19.33 19.67 -2.60
C PHE A 103 -20.64 19.03 -2.12
N ALA A 104 -20.58 18.01 -1.27
CA ALA A 104 -21.78 17.46 -0.65
C ALA A 104 -22.50 18.51 0.23
N ALA A 105 -21.76 19.32 0.99
CA ALA A 105 -22.33 20.43 1.76
C ALA A 105 -22.92 21.53 0.85
N ARG A 106 -22.25 21.85 -0.28
CA ARG A 106 -22.78 22.80 -1.28
C ARG A 106 -24.06 22.30 -1.94
N ALA A 107 -24.11 21.00 -2.28
CA ALA A 107 -25.31 20.38 -2.86
C ALA A 107 -26.50 20.43 -1.87
N ALA A 108 -26.26 20.13 -0.59
CA ALA A 108 -27.27 20.25 0.46
C ALA A 108 -27.80 21.70 0.61
N ALA A 109 -26.97 22.70 0.30
CA ALA A 109 -27.35 24.09 0.28
C ALA A 109 -27.95 24.59 -1.06
N GLY A 110 -28.29 23.67 -1.99
CA GLY A 110 -28.88 24.00 -3.29
C GLY A 110 -27.93 24.69 -4.27
N LYS A 111 -26.61 24.69 -4.02
CA LYS A 111 -25.63 25.36 -4.88
C LYS A 111 -25.16 24.42 -6.02
N PRO A 112 -24.89 24.98 -7.22
CA PRO A 112 -24.45 24.16 -8.34
C PRO A 112 -23.11 23.50 -8.06
N MET A 113 -22.96 22.25 -8.53
CA MET A 113 -21.72 21.48 -8.42
C MET A 113 -20.98 21.48 -9.75
N PRO A 114 -19.62 21.55 -9.73
CA PRO A 114 -18.84 21.41 -10.94
C PRO A 114 -18.97 19.98 -11.50
N ARG A 115 -18.99 19.82 -12.81
CA ARG A 115 -19.15 18.51 -13.48
C ARG A 115 -18.07 17.48 -13.09
N TRP A 116 -16.88 17.95 -12.74
CA TRP A 116 -15.75 17.08 -12.37
C TRP A 116 -15.84 16.49 -10.94
N HIS A 117 -16.83 16.89 -10.13
CA HIS A 117 -16.98 16.35 -8.76
C HIS A 117 -17.11 14.81 -8.72
N SER A 118 -17.67 14.21 -9.79
CA SER A 118 -17.82 12.76 -9.94
C SER A 118 -16.49 11.99 -10.05
N ILE A 119 -15.37 12.69 -10.33
CA ILE A 119 -14.03 12.09 -10.39
C ILE A 119 -13.45 11.91 -8.98
N LEU A 120 -13.90 12.66 -7.99
CA LEU A 120 -13.31 12.65 -6.64
C LEU A 120 -13.36 11.30 -5.93
N PRO A 121 -14.47 10.53 -5.95
CA PRO A 121 -14.49 9.19 -5.35
C PRO A 121 -13.47 8.26 -6.02
N MET A 122 -13.34 8.35 -7.36
CA MET A 122 -12.37 7.57 -8.13
C MET A 122 -10.93 7.95 -7.77
N ALA A 123 -10.65 9.26 -7.65
CA ALA A 123 -9.34 9.76 -7.23
C ALA A 123 -8.99 9.28 -5.81
N THR A 124 -9.95 9.30 -4.89
CA THR A 124 -9.77 8.80 -3.52
C THR A 124 -9.51 7.30 -3.51
N GLN A 125 -10.30 6.52 -4.25
CA GLN A 125 -10.14 5.07 -4.37
C GLN A 125 -8.79 4.71 -4.97
N PHE A 126 -8.39 5.37 -6.06
CA PHE A 126 -7.13 5.13 -6.75
C PHE A 126 -5.91 5.43 -5.87
N THR A 127 -5.89 6.61 -5.24
CA THR A 127 -4.75 7.03 -4.42
C THR A 127 -4.61 6.21 -3.13
N LEU A 128 -5.73 5.88 -2.47
CA LEU A 128 -5.71 4.95 -1.34
C LEU A 128 -5.30 3.54 -1.78
N GLY A 129 -5.80 3.05 -2.93
CA GLY A 129 -5.40 1.76 -3.49
C GLY A 129 -3.90 1.66 -3.76
N ALA A 130 -3.30 2.69 -4.36
CA ALA A 130 -1.86 2.78 -4.59
C ALA A 130 -1.05 2.80 -3.28
N LEU A 131 -1.54 3.50 -2.25
CA LEU A 131 -0.92 3.47 -0.91
C LEU A 131 -0.96 2.08 -0.29
N TRP A 132 -2.13 1.39 -0.35
CA TRP A 132 -2.26 0.02 0.18
C TRP A 132 -1.38 -0.98 -0.56
N SER A 133 -1.29 -0.88 -1.89
CA SER A 133 -0.36 -1.67 -2.71
C SER A 133 1.08 -1.48 -2.24
N GLY A 134 1.52 -0.23 -2.11
CA GLY A 134 2.87 0.10 -1.66
C GLY A 134 3.16 -0.38 -0.23
N PHE A 135 2.24 -0.15 0.73
CA PHE A 135 2.41 -0.65 2.10
C PHE A 135 2.47 -2.18 2.14
N LEU A 136 1.59 -2.87 1.41
CA LEU A 136 1.60 -4.33 1.37
C LEU A 136 2.93 -4.85 0.82
N ILE A 137 3.48 -4.23 -0.24
CA ILE A 137 4.78 -4.58 -0.80
C ILE A 137 5.91 -4.40 0.21
N PHE A 138 6.00 -3.24 0.85
CA PHE A 138 7.10 -2.95 1.76
C PHE A 138 7.01 -3.74 3.06
N TYR A 139 5.82 -3.82 3.65
CA TYR A 139 5.63 -4.59 4.88
C TYR A 139 5.83 -6.09 4.65
N SER A 140 5.37 -6.66 3.51
CA SER A 140 5.59 -8.08 3.21
C SER A 140 7.07 -8.44 3.03
N ARG A 141 7.86 -7.53 2.45
CA ARG A 141 9.32 -7.71 2.31
C ARG A 141 10.08 -7.67 3.65
N SER A 142 9.53 -6.98 4.65
CA SER A 142 10.10 -6.86 5.99
C SER A 142 9.53 -7.88 6.98
N ALA A 143 8.45 -8.55 6.64
CA ALA A 143 7.70 -9.41 7.54
C ALA A 143 8.36 -10.76 7.74
N VAL A 144 8.32 -11.24 8.99
CA VAL A 144 8.45 -12.65 9.32
C VAL A 144 7.06 -13.25 9.36
N LEU A 145 6.72 -14.11 8.40
CA LEU A 145 5.34 -14.58 8.21
C LEU A 145 4.73 -15.25 9.46
N THR A 146 5.54 -15.97 10.25
CA THR A 146 5.09 -16.62 11.49
C THR A 146 4.61 -15.64 12.56
N GLU A 147 5.11 -14.42 12.56
CA GLU A 147 4.83 -13.39 13.56
C GLU A 147 3.92 -12.29 13.00
N SER A 148 4.14 -11.90 11.75
CA SER A 148 3.51 -10.72 11.14
C SER A 148 2.24 -11.03 10.33
N TRP A 149 1.81 -12.30 10.24
CA TRP A 149 0.63 -12.68 9.44
C TRP A 149 -0.67 -11.93 9.82
N PRO A 150 -0.95 -11.61 11.12
CA PRO A 150 -2.19 -10.92 11.44
C PRO A 150 -2.21 -9.49 10.87
N PHE A 151 -1.07 -8.79 10.93
CA PHE A 151 -0.95 -7.45 10.34
C PHE A 151 -1.03 -7.50 8.80
N LEU A 152 -0.33 -8.45 8.16
CA LEU A 152 -0.41 -8.62 6.71
C LEU A 152 -1.82 -8.95 6.25
N LEU A 153 -2.55 -9.78 7.01
CA LEU A 153 -3.95 -10.09 6.73
C LEU A 153 -4.83 -8.82 6.76
N VAL A 154 -4.62 -7.95 7.74
CA VAL A 154 -5.33 -6.66 7.82
C VAL A 154 -5.01 -5.80 6.59
N LEU A 155 -3.73 -5.71 6.17
CA LEU A 155 -3.36 -4.97 4.97
C LEU A 155 -3.98 -5.54 3.70
N VAL A 156 -3.97 -6.86 3.53
CA VAL A 156 -4.62 -7.54 2.39
C VAL A 156 -6.12 -7.30 2.41
N ALA A 157 -6.76 -7.41 3.58
CA ALA A 157 -8.19 -7.13 3.73
C ALA A 157 -8.55 -5.69 3.37
N ILE A 158 -7.72 -4.71 3.76
CA ILE A 158 -7.91 -3.30 3.38
C ILE A 158 -7.66 -3.10 1.88
N PHE A 159 -6.62 -3.70 1.31
CA PHE A 159 -6.30 -3.61 -0.12
C PHE A 159 -7.44 -4.16 -0.98
N ILE A 160 -7.93 -5.36 -0.67
CA ILE A 160 -9.10 -5.95 -1.37
C ILE A 160 -10.36 -5.15 -1.07
N GLY A 161 -10.55 -4.73 0.19
CA GLY A 161 -11.69 -3.95 0.64
C GLY A 161 -11.78 -2.59 -0.05
N ASN A 162 -10.66 -1.97 -0.37
CA ASN A 162 -10.62 -0.72 -1.13
C ASN A 162 -11.31 -0.86 -2.50
N GLU A 163 -11.19 -2.01 -3.13
CA GLU A 163 -11.84 -2.30 -4.41
C GLU A 163 -13.30 -2.73 -4.22
N VAL A 164 -13.56 -3.68 -3.33
CA VAL A 164 -14.92 -4.23 -3.08
C VAL A 164 -15.87 -3.17 -2.55
N PHE A 165 -15.37 -2.28 -1.69
CA PHE A 165 -16.17 -1.22 -1.05
C PHE A 165 -16.06 0.13 -1.76
N SER A 166 -15.80 0.16 -3.06
CA SER A 166 -15.63 1.38 -3.87
C SER A 166 -16.75 2.40 -3.68
N ARG A 167 -18.01 1.94 -3.55
CA ARG A 167 -19.19 2.78 -3.28
C ARG A 167 -19.16 3.56 -1.96
N TYR A 168 -18.31 3.14 -1.00
CA TYR A 168 -18.20 3.81 0.31
C TYR A 168 -17.17 4.93 0.32
N HIS A 169 -16.39 5.13 -0.76
CA HIS A 169 -15.41 6.20 -0.87
C HIS A 169 -16.02 7.62 -0.90
N SER A 170 -17.33 7.73 -1.04
CA SER A 170 -18.06 8.98 -0.84
C SER A 170 -18.47 9.24 0.62
N ARG A 171 -18.28 8.27 1.53
CA ARG A 171 -18.69 8.38 2.94
C ARG A 171 -17.56 8.88 3.81
N LEU A 172 -17.80 9.98 4.55
CA LEU A 172 -16.80 10.65 5.40
C LEU A 172 -16.13 9.70 6.41
N VAL A 173 -16.91 8.91 7.13
CA VAL A 173 -16.40 8.01 8.17
C VAL A 173 -15.43 7.00 7.57
N PHE A 174 -15.83 6.34 6.49
CA PHE A 174 -15.03 5.31 5.84
C PHE A 174 -13.70 5.86 5.32
N THR A 175 -13.74 6.92 4.51
CA THR A 175 -12.54 7.51 3.91
C THR A 175 -11.61 8.15 4.94
N SER A 176 -12.17 8.77 5.99
CA SER A 176 -11.35 9.38 7.06
C SER A 176 -10.62 8.32 7.89
N ILE A 177 -11.25 7.17 8.18
CA ILE A 177 -10.59 6.06 8.91
C ILE A 177 -9.50 5.43 8.05
N LEU A 178 -9.77 5.18 6.75
CA LEU A 178 -8.73 4.70 5.83
C LEU A 178 -7.57 5.69 5.72
N TYR A 179 -7.87 6.98 5.65
CA TYR A 179 -6.85 8.03 5.58
C TYR A 179 -6.00 8.10 6.86
N ALA A 180 -6.62 7.95 8.04
CA ALA A 180 -5.90 7.85 9.31
C ALA A 180 -4.93 6.66 9.33
N PHE A 181 -5.40 5.48 8.84
CA PHE A 181 -4.55 4.29 8.75
C PHE A 181 -3.39 4.52 7.77
N ALA A 182 -3.65 5.12 6.60
CA ALA A 182 -2.63 5.41 5.60
C ALA A 182 -1.57 6.40 6.13
N LEU A 183 -2.00 7.49 6.80
CA LEU A 183 -1.09 8.44 7.44
C LEU A 183 -0.21 7.76 8.48
N PHE A 184 -0.81 6.97 9.38
CA PHE A 184 -0.03 6.32 10.44
C PHE A 184 0.96 5.31 9.85
N SER A 185 0.53 4.46 8.92
CA SER A 185 1.41 3.52 8.21
C SER A 185 2.57 4.23 7.50
N TYR A 186 2.30 5.37 6.87
CA TYR A 186 3.33 6.19 6.21
C TYR A 186 4.35 6.74 7.20
N PHE A 187 3.91 7.34 8.30
CA PHE A 187 4.83 7.93 9.27
C PHE A 187 5.66 6.90 10.03
N ILE A 188 5.11 5.71 10.33
CA ILE A 188 5.86 4.59 10.93
C ILE A 188 7.10 4.24 10.08
N VAL A 189 6.97 4.34 8.76
CA VAL A 189 8.07 4.03 7.83
C VAL A 189 8.99 5.21 7.62
N THR A 190 8.42 6.41 7.48
CA THR A 190 9.12 7.60 7.02
C THR A 190 9.93 8.26 8.12
N VAL A 191 9.40 8.36 9.34
CA VAL A 191 10.12 8.99 10.46
C VAL A 191 11.45 8.27 10.76
N PRO A 192 11.54 6.93 10.83
CA PRO A 192 12.81 6.24 10.99
C PRO A 192 13.84 6.54 9.89
N ILE A 193 13.39 6.78 8.65
CA ILE A 193 14.28 7.14 7.54
C ILE A 193 14.92 8.50 7.79
N PHE A 194 14.17 9.48 8.30
CA PHE A 194 14.68 10.82 8.58
C PHE A 194 15.45 10.92 9.89
N THR A 195 15.00 10.22 10.93
CA THR A 195 15.69 10.24 12.25
C THR A 195 16.89 9.30 12.30
N HIS A 196 17.02 8.41 11.32
CA HIS A 196 18.06 7.37 11.27
C HIS A 196 18.07 6.44 12.50
N THR A 197 16.93 6.34 13.19
CA THR A 197 16.76 5.52 14.39
C THR A 197 15.51 4.66 14.28
N VAL A 198 15.54 3.50 14.90
CA VAL A 198 14.40 2.59 15.05
C VAL A 198 14.19 2.28 16.53
N GLY A 199 12.97 2.04 16.94
CA GLY A 199 12.65 1.66 18.31
C GLY A 199 11.34 2.27 18.81
N PRO A 200 10.95 1.96 20.06
CA PRO A 200 9.68 2.41 20.63
C PRO A 200 9.50 3.92 20.64
N PHE A 201 10.56 4.67 20.92
CA PHE A 201 10.52 6.12 20.89
C PHE A 201 10.23 6.67 19.50
N THR A 202 10.95 6.19 18.49
CA THR A 202 10.73 6.59 17.08
C THR A 202 9.33 6.22 16.59
N PHE A 203 8.81 5.05 17.02
CA PHE A 203 7.45 4.63 16.72
C PHE A 203 6.42 5.60 17.34
N LEU A 204 6.57 5.97 18.61
CA LEU A 204 5.66 6.92 19.26
C LEU A 204 5.71 8.32 18.63
N VAL A 205 6.90 8.79 18.24
CA VAL A 205 7.08 10.03 17.49
C VAL A 205 6.39 9.96 16.12
N SER A 206 6.52 8.84 15.42
CA SER A 206 5.80 8.60 14.14
C SER A 206 4.30 8.71 14.31
N GLY A 207 3.79 8.09 15.38
CA GLY A 207 2.39 8.17 15.74
C GLY A 207 1.93 9.59 16.06
N LEU A 208 2.73 10.36 16.79
CA LEU A 208 2.43 11.75 17.09
C LEU A 208 2.36 12.62 15.83
N PHE A 209 3.30 12.47 14.90
CA PHE A 209 3.26 13.17 13.61
C PHE A 209 2.01 12.81 12.80
N ALA A 210 1.70 11.53 12.70
CA ALA A 210 0.48 11.06 12.01
C ALA A 210 -0.77 11.67 12.64
N PHE A 211 -0.85 11.69 13.97
CA PHE A 211 -1.97 12.25 14.71
C PHE A 211 -2.13 13.76 14.48
N VAL A 212 -1.04 14.52 14.54
CA VAL A 212 -1.05 15.97 14.30
C VAL A 212 -1.54 16.30 12.88
N VAL A 213 -1.00 15.60 11.87
CA VAL A 213 -1.42 15.77 10.47
C VAL A 213 -2.89 15.37 10.30
N PHE A 214 -3.33 14.30 10.96
CA PHE A 214 -4.72 13.89 10.93
C PHE A 214 -5.67 14.89 11.59
N LEU A 215 -5.30 15.47 12.74
CA LEU A 215 -6.07 16.53 13.38
C LEU A 215 -6.19 17.77 12.47
N PHE A 216 -5.11 18.15 11.79
CA PHE A 216 -5.15 19.24 10.82
C PHE A 216 -6.10 18.92 9.66
N PHE A 217 -6.03 17.71 9.11
CA PHE A 217 -6.98 17.22 8.11
C PHE A 217 -8.45 17.30 8.62
N LEU A 218 -8.73 16.82 9.82
CA LEU A 218 -10.08 16.88 10.40
C LEU A 218 -10.57 18.31 10.60
N ARG A 219 -9.69 19.25 10.91
CA ARG A 219 -10.06 20.67 11.00
C ARG A 219 -10.51 21.22 9.66
N ILE A 220 -9.82 20.82 8.56
CA ILE A 220 -10.21 21.23 7.20
C ILE A 220 -11.54 20.57 6.80
N VAL A 221 -11.73 19.29 7.08
CA VAL A 221 -12.99 18.57 6.83
C VAL A 221 -14.16 19.20 7.58
N ARG A 222 -13.96 19.56 8.85
CA ARG A 222 -14.96 20.30 9.64
C ARG A 222 -15.33 21.63 9.00
N TRP A 223 -14.35 22.39 8.48
CA TRP A 223 -14.59 23.64 7.78
C TRP A 223 -15.35 23.42 6.48
N ALA A 224 -15.04 22.35 5.74
CA ALA A 224 -15.65 22.05 4.45
C ALA A 224 -17.12 21.60 4.56
N GLY A 225 -17.49 20.86 5.64
CA GLY A 225 -18.85 20.29 5.80
C GLY A 225 -19.26 20.16 7.26
N GLN A 226 -19.59 21.27 7.92
CA GLN A 226 -19.82 21.34 9.37
C GLN A 226 -20.97 20.42 9.85
N GLU A 227 -22.05 20.33 9.12
CA GLU A 227 -23.21 19.48 9.49
C GLU A 227 -22.88 17.99 9.39
N GLN A 228 -22.25 17.58 8.28
CA GLN A 228 -21.78 16.21 8.09
C GLN A 228 -20.74 15.83 9.15
N TRP A 229 -19.87 16.76 9.49
CA TRP A 229 -18.89 16.56 10.57
C TRP A 229 -19.55 16.33 11.92
N ARG A 230 -20.58 17.10 12.28
CA ARG A 230 -21.29 16.95 13.56
C ARG A 230 -21.88 15.56 13.73
N SER A 231 -22.46 14.99 12.67
CA SER A 231 -23.05 13.64 12.67
C SER A 231 -22.02 12.53 12.68
N ALA A 232 -20.86 12.74 12.05
CA ALA A 232 -19.84 11.70 11.84
C ALA A 232 -18.68 11.73 12.85
N ARG A 233 -18.47 12.82 13.58
CA ARG A 233 -17.28 13.08 14.41
C ARG A 233 -16.93 11.96 15.38
N LEU A 234 -17.90 11.42 16.09
CA LEU A 234 -17.65 10.34 17.07
C LEU A 234 -17.18 9.05 16.38
N GLN A 235 -17.80 8.71 15.25
CA GLN A 235 -17.43 7.52 14.46
C GLN A 235 -16.02 7.68 13.85
N VAL A 236 -15.70 8.87 13.32
CA VAL A 236 -14.38 9.17 12.76
C VAL A 236 -13.30 9.12 13.83
N MET A 237 -13.54 9.77 14.98
CA MET A 237 -12.56 9.79 16.09
C MET A 237 -12.40 8.42 16.73
N GLY A 238 -13.52 7.69 16.95
CA GLY A 238 -13.50 6.33 17.50
C GLY A 238 -12.79 5.35 16.54
N GLY A 239 -13.07 5.43 15.24
CA GLY A 239 -12.40 4.63 14.22
C GLY A 239 -10.90 4.95 14.09
N ALA A 240 -10.52 6.23 14.11
CA ALA A 240 -9.12 6.63 14.11
C ALA A 240 -8.38 6.17 15.40
N PHE A 241 -9.03 6.29 16.55
CA PHE A 241 -8.49 5.77 17.81
C PHE A 241 -8.28 4.25 17.75
N LEU A 242 -9.25 3.51 17.20
CA LEU A 242 -9.15 2.06 17.04
C LEU A 242 -7.97 1.69 16.12
N VAL A 243 -7.80 2.39 15.00
CA VAL A 243 -6.63 2.22 14.11
C VAL A 243 -5.34 2.45 14.87
N TYR A 244 -5.26 3.55 15.61
CA TYR A 244 -4.07 3.89 16.38
C TYR A 244 -3.75 2.86 17.46
N ALA A 245 -4.75 2.42 18.22
CA ALA A 245 -4.62 1.40 19.23
C ALA A 245 -4.19 0.04 18.65
N THR A 246 -4.78 -0.35 17.49
CA THR A 246 -4.45 -1.61 16.80
C THR A 246 -3.01 -1.62 16.30
N LEU A 247 -2.56 -0.55 15.61
CA LEU A 247 -1.18 -0.47 15.13
C LEU A 247 -0.17 -0.41 16.28
N THR A 248 -0.53 0.26 17.38
CA THR A 248 0.29 0.29 18.59
C THR A 248 0.39 -1.09 19.23
N ALA A 249 -0.73 -1.81 19.34
CA ALA A 249 -0.74 -3.18 19.83
C ALA A 249 0.12 -4.10 18.95
N PHE A 250 -0.01 -4.01 17.63
CA PHE A 250 0.82 -4.80 16.69
C PHE A 250 2.32 -4.48 16.82
N TYR A 251 2.67 -3.24 17.10
CA TYR A 251 4.06 -2.86 17.32
C TYR A 251 4.62 -3.53 18.59
N PHE A 252 3.94 -3.38 19.73
CA PHE A 252 4.43 -3.90 21.01
C PHE A 252 4.34 -5.42 21.16
N THR A 253 3.46 -6.08 20.37
CA THR A 253 3.41 -7.55 20.28
C THR A 253 4.42 -8.14 19.28
N GLY A 254 5.18 -7.30 18.55
CA GLY A 254 6.11 -7.76 17.52
C GLY A 254 5.44 -8.21 16.23
N THR A 255 4.12 -8.03 16.10
CA THR A 255 3.34 -8.41 14.91
C THR A 255 3.56 -7.43 13.73
N LEU A 256 3.86 -6.16 14.04
CA LEU A 256 4.19 -5.16 13.02
C LEU A 256 5.61 -5.40 12.49
N PRO A 257 5.81 -5.61 11.17
CA PRO A 257 7.16 -5.76 10.62
C PRO A 257 8.05 -4.55 10.89
N PRO A 258 9.36 -4.75 11.16
CA PRO A 258 10.27 -3.68 11.57
C PRO A 258 10.74 -2.83 10.38
N LEU A 259 9.84 -2.17 9.67
CA LEU A 259 10.22 -1.21 8.62
C LEU A 259 11.01 -0.02 9.20
N PRO A 260 11.94 0.53 8.47
CA PRO A 260 12.33 0.26 7.09
C PRO A 260 13.44 -0.82 6.90
N ILE A 261 13.65 -1.69 7.87
CA ILE A 261 14.63 -2.78 7.80
C ILE A 261 14.00 -3.98 7.09
N ALA A 262 14.72 -4.62 6.19
CA ALA A 262 14.24 -5.80 5.49
C ALA A 262 15.32 -6.90 5.43
N LEU A 263 14.90 -8.15 5.66
CA LEU A 263 15.77 -9.31 5.46
C LEU A 263 15.76 -9.66 3.97
N VAL A 264 16.88 -9.34 3.29
CA VAL A 264 17.02 -9.50 1.83
C VAL A 264 17.28 -10.95 1.46
N ASP A 265 18.17 -11.60 2.26
CA ASP A 265 18.58 -12.98 2.04
C ASP A 265 18.92 -13.66 3.36
N LYS A 266 18.69 -14.96 3.44
CA LYS A 266 19.01 -15.80 4.60
C LYS A 266 19.24 -17.25 4.20
N GLY A 267 20.08 -17.94 4.93
CA GLY A 267 20.27 -19.37 4.71
C GLY A 267 21.09 -20.05 5.82
N VAL A 268 20.96 -21.37 5.85
CA VAL A 268 21.73 -22.26 6.71
C VAL A 268 22.61 -23.11 5.79
N PHE A 269 23.90 -23.22 6.13
CA PHE A 269 24.90 -23.77 5.24
C PHE A 269 25.92 -24.63 6.01
N HIS A 270 26.51 -25.60 5.30
CA HIS A 270 27.68 -26.36 5.81
C HIS A 270 28.92 -25.51 5.90
N PHE A 271 29.05 -24.55 4.99
CA PHE A 271 30.21 -23.68 4.93
C PHE A 271 29.84 -22.33 4.33
N VAL A 272 30.36 -21.24 4.92
CA VAL A 272 30.30 -19.87 4.38
C VAL A 272 31.66 -19.22 4.51
N LYS A 273 32.15 -18.67 3.42
CA LYS A 273 33.41 -17.89 3.40
C LYS A 273 33.22 -16.59 2.63
N ARG A 274 33.75 -15.51 3.14
CA ARG A 274 33.84 -14.25 2.42
C ARG A 274 35.11 -14.25 1.55
N VAL A 275 34.95 -14.00 0.24
CA VAL A 275 36.01 -13.85 -0.74
C VAL A 275 35.84 -12.50 -1.41
N GLY A 276 36.61 -11.51 -0.98
CA GLY A 276 36.42 -10.12 -1.41
C GLY A 276 35.03 -9.56 -0.98
N GLU A 277 34.25 -9.15 -1.95
CA GLU A 277 32.89 -8.63 -1.74
C GLU A 277 31.77 -9.71 -1.89
N VAL A 278 32.17 -10.95 -2.21
CA VAL A 278 31.24 -12.05 -2.43
C VAL A 278 31.29 -13.06 -1.28
N TYR A 279 30.15 -13.60 -0.90
CA TYR A 279 30.05 -14.72 0.02
C TYR A 279 29.82 -16.02 -0.78
N GLN A 280 30.71 -16.96 -0.60
CA GLN A 280 30.57 -18.31 -1.12
C GLN A 280 29.96 -19.19 -0.03
N ALA A 281 28.85 -19.83 -0.33
CA ALA A 281 28.12 -20.67 0.61
C ALA A 281 27.90 -22.06 -0.01
N GLN A 282 28.12 -23.11 0.79
CA GLN A 282 27.83 -24.49 0.42
C GLN A 282 26.69 -25.01 1.29
N GLY A 283 25.56 -25.30 0.67
CA GLY A 283 24.36 -25.74 1.34
C GLY A 283 23.64 -26.84 0.57
N GLU A 284 22.57 -27.33 1.12
CA GLU A 284 21.69 -28.34 0.51
C GLU A 284 20.59 -27.66 -0.32
N ALA A 285 20.08 -28.38 -1.31
CA ALA A 285 18.91 -27.95 -2.06
C ALA A 285 17.69 -27.86 -1.12
N GLN A 286 17.11 -26.68 -1.01
CA GLN A 286 15.97 -26.43 -0.16
C GLN A 286 14.65 -26.61 -0.93
N ASP A 287 13.63 -27.10 -0.23
CA ASP A 287 12.27 -27.16 -0.74
C ASP A 287 11.77 -25.75 -1.12
N TRP A 288 11.01 -25.63 -2.20
CA TRP A 288 10.40 -24.35 -2.62
C TRP A 288 9.53 -23.70 -1.54
N LEU A 289 8.96 -24.51 -0.61
CA LEU A 289 8.18 -24.05 0.53
C LEU A 289 9.00 -23.27 1.57
N THR A 290 10.33 -23.38 1.57
CA THR A 290 11.19 -22.57 2.45
C THR A 290 11.10 -21.09 2.12
N ARG A 291 10.77 -20.74 0.88
CA ARG A 291 10.49 -19.36 0.47
C ARG A 291 9.23 -18.80 1.13
N PHE A 292 8.30 -19.67 1.53
CA PHE A 292 7.04 -19.31 2.20
C PHE A 292 7.06 -19.53 3.71
N GLY A 293 8.26 -19.64 4.31
CA GLY A 293 8.42 -19.68 5.76
C GLY A 293 8.59 -21.08 6.37
N LYS A 294 8.60 -22.17 5.57
CA LYS A 294 9.01 -23.48 6.06
C LYS A 294 10.47 -23.41 6.52
N PRO A 295 10.83 -23.89 7.72
CA PRO A 295 12.21 -23.90 8.16
C PRO A 295 13.10 -24.67 7.17
N PRO A 296 14.30 -24.16 6.82
CA PRO A 296 15.27 -24.90 6.04
C PRO A 296 15.76 -26.12 6.84
N VAL A 297 16.00 -27.22 6.16
CA VAL A 297 16.57 -28.43 6.73
C VAL A 297 18.02 -28.53 6.26
N LEU A 298 18.94 -28.82 7.17
CA LEU A 298 20.34 -29.07 6.89
C LEU A 298 20.77 -30.33 7.63
N HIS A 299 21.30 -31.32 6.90
CA HIS A 299 21.79 -32.58 7.46
C HIS A 299 23.27 -32.42 7.83
N ILE A 300 23.60 -32.56 9.11
CA ILE A 300 24.92 -32.29 9.63
C ILE A 300 25.52 -33.54 10.23
N ALA A 301 26.78 -33.88 9.85
CA ALA A 301 27.53 -34.94 10.48
C ALA A 301 27.99 -34.52 11.88
N PRO A 302 28.11 -35.46 12.84
CA PRO A 302 28.63 -35.19 14.17
C PRO A 302 29.95 -34.44 14.15
N GLY A 303 30.02 -33.30 14.87
CA GLY A 303 31.25 -32.50 14.95
C GLY A 303 31.42 -31.47 13.82
N GLN A 304 30.53 -31.41 12.84
CA GLN A 304 30.60 -30.36 11.81
C GLN A 304 29.93 -29.07 12.29
N PRO A 305 30.52 -27.91 11.95
CA PRO A 305 29.92 -26.61 12.28
C PRO A 305 28.76 -26.29 11.36
N VAL A 306 27.83 -25.47 11.87
CA VAL A 306 26.71 -24.89 11.12
C VAL A 306 26.94 -23.42 10.92
N TYR A 307 26.71 -22.94 9.70
CA TYR A 307 26.80 -21.55 9.32
C TYR A 307 25.41 -20.99 9.07
N VAL A 308 25.06 -19.89 9.74
CA VAL A 308 23.87 -19.10 9.44
C VAL A 308 24.28 -17.78 8.81
N TYR A 309 23.76 -17.54 7.62
CA TYR A 309 23.99 -16.31 6.85
C TYR A 309 22.73 -15.46 6.82
N SER A 310 22.92 -14.15 6.90
CA SER A 310 21.86 -13.17 6.66
C SER A 310 22.39 -11.96 5.90
N ALA A 311 21.56 -11.43 5.01
CA ALA A 311 21.73 -10.14 4.37
C ALA A 311 20.55 -9.23 4.78
N VAL A 312 20.84 -8.16 5.53
CA VAL A 312 19.83 -7.26 6.08
C VAL A 312 19.98 -5.90 5.43
N PHE A 313 18.94 -5.47 4.72
CA PHE A 313 18.85 -4.12 4.20
C PHE A 313 18.46 -3.16 5.31
N ALA A 314 19.13 -2.02 5.36
CA ALA A 314 18.77 -0.85 6.14
C ALA A 314 18.95 0.41 5.29
N PRO A 315 18.09 1.43 5.40
CA PRO A 315 18.25 2.70 4.68
C PRO A 315 19.56 3.41 4.97
N ILE A 316 19.92 4.36 4.11
CA ILE A 316 21.15 5.16 4.26
C ILE A 316 21.18 5.84 5.64
N ARG A 317 22.33 5.71 6.32
CA ARG A 317 22.61 6.27 7.66
C ARG A 317 21.78 5.68 8.82
N LEU A 318 20.90 4.73 8.58
CA LEU A 318 20.25 4.02 9.68
C LEU A 318 21.29 3.15 10.42
N SER A 319 21.52 3.45 11.69
CA SER A 319 22.39 2.64 12.56
C SER A 319 21.52 1.76 13.47
N THR A 320 21.75 0.46 13.44
CA THR A 320 21.05 -0.49 14.32
C THR A 320 21.92 -1.73 14.55
N THR A 321 21.46 -2.58 15.46
CA THR A 321 22.14 -3.84 15.78
C THR A 321 21.29 -5.02 15.36
N ILE A 322 21.86 -5.91 14.56
CA ILE A 322 21.25 -7.20 14.21
C ILE A 322 21.78 -8.27 15.15
N ILE A 323 20.91 -9.14 15.57
CA ILE A 323 21.24 -10.21 16.52
C ILE A 323 20.93 -11.56 15.88
N HIS A 324 21.94 -12.42 15.75
CA HIS A 324 21.75 -13.84 15.50
C HIS A 324 21.65 -14.54 16.84
N ARG A 325 20.47 -15.12 17.13
CA ARG A 325 20.21 -15.87 18.35
C ARG A 325 20.15 -17.35 18.00
N TRP A 326 21.09 -18.11 18.55
CA TRP A 326 21.12 -19.55 18.44
C TRP A 326 20.25 -20.16 19.53
N GLN A 327 19.32 -21.03 19.16
CA GLN A 327 18.42 -21.69 20.09
C GLN A 327 18.42 -23.19 19.82
N HIS A 328 18.42 -23.97 20.90
CA HIS A 328 18.32 -25.42 20.90
C HIS A 328 16.97 -25.82 21.45
N TYR A 329 16.27 -26.75 20.78
CA TYR A 329 15.01 -27.30 21.25
C TYR A 329 15.23 -28.46 22.19
N ASN A 330 15.06 -28.25 23.50
CA ASN A 330 15.15 -29.33 24.49
C ASN A 330 13.89 -30.19 24.45
N ARG A 331 13.99 -31.39 23.89
CA ARG A 331 12.87 -32.34 23.74
C ARG A 331 12.26 -32.79 25.06
N LEU A 332 13.05 -32.93 26.12
CA LEU A 332 12.58 -33.32 27.45
C LEU A 332 11.73 -32.24 28.08
N ARG A 333 12.15 -30.99 27.98
CA ARG A 333 11.46 -29.82 28.54
C ARG A 333 10.44 -29.20 27.55
N ARG A 334 10.39 -29.66 26.33
CA ARG A 334 9.57 -29.10 25.23
C ARG A 334 9.71 -27.57 25.08
N LYS A 335 10.94 -27.09 25.23
CA LYS A 335 11.21 -25.65 25.26
C LYS A 335 12.49 -25.31 24.48
N TRP A 336 12.44 -24.19 23.76
CA TRP A 336 13.63 -23.59 23.15
C TRP A 336 14.51 -22.93 24.21
N THR A 337 15.80 -23.22 24.15
CA THR A 337 16.81 -22.67 25.06
C THR A 337 17.84 -21.93 24.23
N THR A 338 18.15 -20.67 24.59
CA THR A 338 19.20 -19.90 23.91
C THR A 338 20.56 -20.43 24.29
N VAL A 339 21.35 -20.85 23.29
CA VAL A 339 22.70 -21.41 23.45
C VAL A 339 23.81 -20.45 23.01
N GLY A 340 23.44 -19.39 22.27
CA GLY A 340 24.36 -18.35 21.85
C GLY A 340 23.69 -17.13 21.30
N THR A 341 24.35 -16.00 21.36
CA THR A 341 23.89 -14.73 20.79
C THR A 341 25.07 -13.98 20.21
N VAL A 342 24.98 -13.59 18.94
CA VAL A 342 26.01 -12.80 18.24
C VAL A 342 25.36 -11.55 17.69
N SER A 343 25.93 -10.38 18.01
CA SER A 343 25.42 -9.08 17.59
C SER A 343 26.32 -8.44 16.54
N PHE A 344 25.69 -7.80 15.54
CA PHE A 344 26.38 -7.05 14.48
C PHE A 344 25.83 -5.64 14.43
N ALA A 345 26.70 -4.64 14.57
CA ALA A 345 26.32 -3.27 14.25
C ALA A 345 26.25 -3.09 12.73
N ILE A 346 25.15 -2.54 12.24
CA ILE A 346 24.97 -2.20 10.84
C ILE A 346 24.75 -0.69 10.68
N ASN A 347 25.41 -0.11 9.65
CA ASN A 347 25.18 1.27 9.21
C ASN A 347 24.62 1.23 7.80
N GLY A 348 23.34 1.59 7.61
CA GLY A 348 22.61 1.42 6.38
C GLY A 348 23.23 2.01 5.12
N GLY A 349 22.62 1.75 3.96
CA GLY A 349 23.03 2.30 2.68
C GLY A 349 23.65 1.32 1.67
N ARG A 350 23.64 0.02 1.96
CA ARG A 350 24.07 -1.02 1.01
C ARG A 350 22.87 -1.64 0.29
N ASP A 351 22.82 -1.56 -1.03
CA ASP A 351 21.70 -2.08 -1.85
C ASP A 351 21.49 -3.59 -1.71
N GLY A 352 22.56 -4.37 -1.60
CA GLY A 352 22.51 -5.81 -1.36
C GLY A 352 22.36 -6.21 0.10
N GLY A 353 22.12 -5.26 1.00
CA GLY A 353 22.06 -5.45 2.44
C GLY A 353 23.43 -5.68 3.09
N TYR A 354 23.47 -5.55 4.41
CA TYR A 354 24.60 -5.95 5.25
C TYR A 354 24.62 -7.45 5.38
N ARG A 355 25.69 -8.07 4.89
CA ARG A 355 25.87 -9.51 4.85
C ARG A 355 26.74 -9.95 6.00
N ASN A 356 26.21 -10.81 6.84
CA ASN A 356 26.93 -11.40 7.98
C ASN A 356 26.64 -12.89 8.07
N TYR A 357 27.53 -13.63 8.71
CA TYR A 357 27.31 -15.02 9.06
C TYR A 357 27.84 -15.31 10.46
N THR A 358 27.25 -16.29 11.09
CA THR A 358 27.69 -16.84 12.38
C THR A 358 27.91 -18.33 12.28
N ILE A 359 28.79 -18.85 13.14
CA ILE A 359 29.20 -20.25 13.15
C ILE A 359 28.84 -20.84 14.51
N GLN A 360 28.17 -21.99 14.50
CA GLN A 360 27.95 -22.81 15.68
C GLN A 360 28.77 -24.11 15.54
N HIS A 361 29.73 -24.28 16.40
CA HIS A 361 30.62 -25.46 16.38
C HIS A 361 30.06 -26.66 17.15
N LYS A 362 29.15 -26.43 18.12
CA LYS A 362 28.53 -27.49 18.89
C LYS A 362 27.04 -27.58 18.45
N VAL A 363 26.74 -28.54 17.61
CA VAL A 363 25.39 -28.92 17.25
C VAL A 363 25.06 -30.19 18.04
N TRP A 364 23.92 -30.21 18.69
CA TRP A 364 23.52 -31.28 19.56
C TRP A 364 22.71 -32.32 18.77
N ASP A 365 22.92 -33.62 19.06
CA ASP A 365 22.14 -34.69 18.44
C ASP A 365 20.64 -34.49 18.74
N GLY A 366 19.86 -34.45 17.68
CA GLY A 366 18.40 -34.36 17.79
C GLY A 366 17.80 -32.95 17.66
N ASP A 367 18.55 -32.01 17.12
CA ASP A 367 18.11 -30.64 16.82
C ASP A 367 17.52 -30.48 15.43
#